data_bfe10aff02a939b2c2c2b6466bbc706d
#
_entry.id   bfe10aff02a939b2c2c2b6466bbc706d
#
_cell.length_a   1.000
_cell.length_b   1.000
_cell.length_c   1.000
_cell.angle_alpha   90.00
_cell.angle_beta   90.00
_cell.angle_gamma   90.00
#
_symmetry.space_group_name_H-M   'P 1'
#
loop_
_entity.id
_entity.type
_entity.pdbx_description
1 polymer ?
#
loop_
_entity_poly.entity_id
_entity_poly.type
_entity_poly.pdbx_seq_one_letter_code
_entity_poly.pdbx_strand_id
1 'polypeptide(L)'
;IPNVVWNAYNGFATVSHTADNANWGGPLLHPNKAAEFFLAQFGVFGPILFGALLVIAWRASRTRLPEADRFLLAFALPIILIITIQAFLSRAHANWAAVSYVAATVLVTATMSRDVAWGWLKGSLALHAVVIALLIFGTTTAGQFVIPGGRDPFARTLGWERLAEETRLQLKTARDSGVPFAALVSDNRAVSSQLLYYLRGDPTPEFARRTR
;
A
#
# COMPACT_ATOMS: atom_id res chain seq x y z
N ILE A 1 -1.14 -16.21 -17.71
CA ILE A 1 -1.23 -16.21 -19.19
C ILE A 1 -1.93 -14.96 -19.71
N PRO A 2 -3.17 -14.56 -19.30
CA PRO A 2 -3.85 -13.38 -19.87
C PRO A 2 -3.03 -12.09 -19.76
N ASN A 3 -2.39 -11.84 -18.61
CA ASN A 3 -1.56 -10.66 -18.39
C ASN A 3 -0.33 -10.63 -19.31
N VAL A 4 0.32 -11.78 -19.54
CA VAL A 4 1.49 -11.86 -20.44
C VAL A 4 1.07 -11.55 -21.88
N VAL A 5 -0.04 -12.14 -22.33
CA VAL A 5 -0.60 -11.88 -23.66
C VAL A 5 -0.96 -10.41 -23.82
N TRP A 6 -1.65 -9.82 -22.84
CA TRP A 6 -1.98 -8.40 -22.86
C TRP A 6 -0.72 -7.52 -22.94
N ASN A 7 0.31 -7.80 -22.12
CA ASN A 7 1.56 -7.08 -22.17
C ASN A 7 2.26 -7.15 -23.54
N ALA A 8 2.25 -8.32 -24.18
CA ALA A 8 2.82 -8.50 -25.53
C ALA A 8 2.14 -7.59 -26.56
N TYR A 9 0.82 -7.43 -26.48
CA TYR A 9 0.08 -6.53 -27.37
C TYR A 9 0.15 -5.05 -26.98
N ASN A 10 0.55 -4.73 -25.75
CA ASN A 10 0.59 -3.36 -25.23
C ASN A 10 2.02 -2.88 -24.89
N GLY A 11 3.04 -3.34 -25.65
CA GLY A 11 4.41 -2.88 -25.53
C GLY A 11 5.04 -3.12 -24.15
N PHE A 12 4.63 -4.19 -23.46
CA PHE A 12 5.09 -4.54 -22.11
C PHE A 12 4.91 -3.42 -21.08
N ALA A 13 3.81 -2.67 -21.19
CA ALA A 13 3.51 -1.51 -20.34
C ALA A 13 3.59 -1.82 -18.83
N THR A 14 3.17 -3.01 -18.38
CA THR A 14 3.29 -3.39 -16.96
C THR A 14 4.75 -3.60 -16.55
N VAL A 15 5.57 -4.16 -17.43
CA VAL A 15 7.00 -4.40 -17.15
C VAL A 15 7.74 -3.07 -17.11
N SER A 16 7.49 -2.17 -18.08
CA SER A 16 8.04 -0.83 -18.09
C SER A 16 7.68 -0.06 -16.83
N HIS A 17 6.41 -0.04 -16.45
CA HIS A 17 5.97 0.61 -15.21
C HIS A 17 6.62 0.02 -13.95
N THR A 18 6.83 -1.29 -13.91
CA THR A 18 7.53 -1.94 -12.80
C THR A 18 9.01 -1.54 -12.75
N ALA A 19 9.67 -1.47 -13.92
CA ALA A 19 11.06 -1.02 -14.03
C ALA A 19 11.20 0.45 -13.60
N ASP A 20 10.30 1.32 -14.02
CA ASP A 20 10.26 2.74 -13.62
C ASP A 20 10.08 2.88 -12.10
N ASN A 21 9.21 2.08 -11.49
CA ASN A 21 9.01 2.05 -10.05
C ASN A 21 10.23 1.51 -9.30
N ALA A 22 10.95 0.55 -9.88
CA ALA A 22 12.18 0.01 -9.31
C ALA A 22 13.30 1.04 -9.24
N ASN A 23 13.29 2.05 -10.17
CA ASN A 23 14.20 3.21 -10.16
C ASN A 23 15.69 2.83 -10.08
N TRP A 24 16.14 1.92 -10.94
CA TRP A 24 17.52 1.45 -10.97
C TRP A 24 18.48 2.39 -11.70
N GLY A 25 18.01 3.52 -12.23
CA GLY A 25 18.81 4.51 -12.93
C GLY A 25 19.65 5.44 -12.05
N GLY A 26 19.57 5.30 -10.72
CA GLY A 26 20.33 6.08 -9.75
C GLY A 26 21.49 5.30 -9.10
N PRO A 27 22.14 5.88 -8.08
CA PRO A 27 23.11 5.14 -7.26
C PRO A 27 22.49 3.86 -6.71
N LEU A 28 23.23 2.78 -6.74
CA LEU A 28 22.84 1.50 -6.16
C LEU A 28 23.47 1.36 -4.76
N LEU A 29 22.93 0.42 -3.96
CA LEU A 29 23.42 0.08 -2.61
C LEU A 29 22.98 1.08 -1.53
N HIS A 30 21.75 0.91 -1.08
CA HIS A 30 21.12 1.71 -0.03
C HIS A 30 20.79 0.86 1.22
N PRO A 31 21.77 0.55 2.10
CA PRO A 31 21.55 -0.29 3.28
C PRO A 31 20.50 0.33 4.23
N ASN A 32 20.44 1.66 4.32
CA ASN A 32 19.44 2.37 5.08
C ASN A 32 18.02 2.13 4.57
N LYS A 33 17.82 2.05 3.24
CA LYS A 33 16.51 1.77 2.64
C LYS A 33 16.08 0.31 2.85
N ALA A 34 17.04 -0.61 2.80
CA ALA A 34 16.77 -2.01 3.15
C ALA A 34 16.35 -2.15 4.62
N ALA A 35 17.07 -1.49 5.54
CA ALA A 35 16.72 -1.46 6.95
C ALA A 35 15.35 -0.79 7.18
N GLU A 36 15.08 0.36 6.57
CA GLU A 36 13.79 1.05 6.63
C GLU A 36 12.65 0.14 6.17
N PHE A 37 12.81 -0.52 5.01
CA PHE A 37 11.82 -1.46 4.49
C PHE A 37 11.61 -2.63 5.45
N PHE A 38 12.69 -3.27 5.92
CA PHE A 38 12.60 -4.42 6.80
C PHE A 38 11.92 -4.07 8.15
N LEU A 39 12.30 -2.95 8.76
CA LEU A 39 11.70 -2.48 10.00
C LEU A 39 10.23 -2.09 9.82
N ALA A 40 9.87 -1.52 8.68
CA ALA A 40 8.48 -1.19 8.37
C ALA A 40 7.56 -2.43 8.35
N GLN A 41 8.10 -3.64 8.15
CA GLN A 41 7.31 -4.87 8.16
C GLN A 41 6.71 -5.17 9.56
N PHE A 42 7.35 -4.71 10.64
CA PHE A 42 6.76 -4.75 11.97
C PHE A 42 5.50 -3.90 12.09
N GLY A 43 5.39 -2.82 11.30
CA GLY A 43 4.18 -2.01 11.21
C GLY A 43 3.13 -2.60 10.27
N VAL A 44 3.55 -3.20 9.14
CA VAL A 44 2.62 -3.73 8.11
C VAL A 44 1.99 -5.05 8.53
N PHE A 45 2.78 -5.99 9.04
CA PHE A 45 2.29 -7.31 9.47
C PHE A 45 2.01 -7.40 10.98
N GLY A 46 2.42 -6.38 11.71
CA GLY A 46 2.34 -6.32 13.17
C GLY A 46 3.57 -6.91 13.86
N PRO A 47 4.02 -6.32 14.98
CA PRO A 47 5.29 -6.67 15.58
C PRO A 47 5.34 -8.10 16.11
N ILE A 48 4.24 -8.62 16.64
CA ILE A 48 4.14 -9.97 17.17
C ILE A 48 4.15 -10.99 16.04
N LEU A 49 3.35 -10.77 14.97
CA LEU A 49 3.25 -11.71 13.87
C LEU A 49 4.53 -11.73 13.03
N PHE A 50 5.13 -10.56 12.76
CA PHE A 50 6.38 -10.51 12.03
C PHE A 50 7.53 -11.10 12.84
N GLY A 51 7.61 -10.81 14.15
CA GLY A 51 8.58 -11.45 15.04
C GLY A 51 8.44 -12.97 15.08
N ALA A 52 7.22 -13.49 15.16
CA ALA A 52 6.96 -14.92 15.09
C ALA A 52 7.38 -15.53 13.74
N LEU A 53 7.12 -14.85 12.63
CA LEU A 53 7.57 -15.29 11.30
C LEU A 53 9.10 -15.40 11.24
N LEU A 54 9.82 -14.42 11.80
CA LEU A 54 11.29 -14.47 11.87
C LEU A 54 11.79 -15.63 12.74
N VAL A 55 11.14 -15.91 13.86
CA VAL A 55 11.46 -17.08 14.70
C VAL A 55 11.21 -18.38 13.94
N ILE A 56 10.11 -18.49 13.20
CA ILE A 56 9.84 -19.67 12.36
C ILE A 56 10.89 -19.82 11.26
N ALA A 57 11.26 -18.74 10.59
CA ALA A 57 12.31 -18.75 9.57
C ALA A 57 13.68 -19.17 10.17
N TRP A 58 14.01 -18.67 11.35
CA TRP A 58 15.21 -19.08 12.07
C TRP A 58 15.17 -20.57 12.47
N ARG A 59 14.03 -21.06 12.99
CA ARG A 59 13.85 -22.49 13.28
C ARG A 59 14.03 -23.36 12.02
N ALA A 60 13.49 -22.91 10.88
CA ALA A 60 13.63 -23.60 9.60
C ALA A 60 15.09 -23.77 9.15
N SER A 61 15.98 -22.84 9.53
CA SER A 61 17.42 -22.95 9.24
C SER A 61 18.16 -23.94 10.18
N ARG A 62 17.54 -24.33 11.28
CA ARG A 62 18.11 -25.19 12.31
C ARG A 62 17.51 -26.60 12.36
N THR A 63 16.24 -26.70 12.03
CA THR A 63 15.45 -27.92 12.12
C THR A 63 14.54 -28.11 10.94
N ARG A 64 14.18 -29.33 10.61
CA ARG A 64 13.24 -29.62 9.54
C ARG A 64 11.82 -29.36 10.04
N LEU A 65 11.18 -28.32 9.50
CA LEU A 65 9.79 -28.02 9.78
C LEU A 65 8.84 -29.04 9.11
N PRO A 66 7.59 -29.16 9.60
CA PRO A 66 6.52 -29.89 8.91
C PRO A 66 6.38 -29.45 7.45
N GLU A 67 5.92 -30.33 6.58
CA GLU A 67 5.85 -30.08 5.14
C GLU A 67 4.96 -28.89 4.80
N ALA A 68 3.77 -28.80 5.42
CA ALA A 68 2.84 -27.67 5.26
C ALA A 68 3.48 -26.34 5.67
N ASP A 69 4.26 -26.31 6.75
CA ASP A 69 4.93 -25.10 7.21
C ASP A 69 6.03 -24.66 6.24
N ARG A 70 6.79 -25.61 5.70
CA ARG A 70 7.81 -25.34 4.66
C ARG A 70 7.17 -24.79 3.39
N PHE A 71 6.03 -25.37 2.99
CA PHE A 71 5.26 -24.88 1.85
C PHE A 71 4.84 -23.42 2.04
N LEU A 72 4.21 -23.09 3.16
CA LEU A 72 3.77 -21.73 3.47
C LEU A 72 4.96 -20.77 3.58
N LEU A 73 6.06 -21.20 4.20
CA LEU A 73 7.27 -20.39 4.32
C LEU A 73 7.89 -20.08 2.95
N ALA A 74 7.83 -21.02 2.00
CA ALA A 74 8.31 -20.86 0.63
C ALA A 74 7.50 -19.81 -0.16
N PHE A 75 6.26 -19.51 0.22
CA PHE A 75 5.47 -18.41 -0.35
C PHE A 75 5.64 -17.09 0.41
N ALA A 76 6.04 -17.12 1.67
CA ALA A 76 6.21 -15.92 2.48
C ALA A 76 7.63 -15.33 2.38
N LEU A 77 8.64 -16.12 2.68
CA LEU A 77 10.01 -15.65 2.88
C LEU A 77 10.69 -15.11 1.61
N PRO A 78 10.63 -15.78 0.44
CA PRO A 78 11.31 -15.30 -0.75
C PRO A 78 10.81 -13.92 -1.19
N ILE A 79 9.52 -13.62 -1.08
CA ILE A 79 8.95 -12.33 -1.44
C ILE A 79 9.54 -11.22 -0.56
N ILE A 80 9.56 -11.42 0.76
CA ILE A 80 10.15 -10.46 1.71
C ILE A 80 11.63 -10.24 1.39
N LEU A 81 12.38 -11.31 1.11
CA LEU A 81 13.80 -11.21 0.76
C LEU A 81 14.03 -10.47 -0.55
N ILE A 82 13.29 -10.80 -1.60
CA ILE A 82 13.39 -10.14 -2.91
C ILE A 82 13.10 -8.64 -2.78
N ILE A 83 12.06 -8.26 -2.07
CA ILE A 83 11.72 -6.85 -1.89
C ILE A 83 12.73 -6.14 -0.97
N THR A 84 13.30 -6.84 0.03
CA THR A 84 14.40 -6.29 0.83
C THR A 84 15.66 -6.04 -0.03
N ILE A 85 15.98 -6.96 -0.94
CA ILE A 85 17.07 -6.77 -1.91
C ILE A 85 16.75 -5.60 -2.85
N GLN A 86 15.53 -5.49 -3.33
CA GLN A 86 15.09 -4.34 -4.14
C GLN A 86 15.26 -3.01 -3.36
N ALA A 87 14.90 -2.99 -2.08
CA ALA A 87 15.10 -1.81 -1.22
C ALA A 87 16.58 -1.49 -1.04
N PHE A 88 17.43 -2.52 -0.94
CA PHE A 88 18.88 -2.36 -0.85
C PHE A 88 19.48 -1.80 -2.14
N LEU A 89 19.01 -2.24 -3.30
CA LEU A 89 19.50 -1.77 -4.61
C LEU A 89 19.01 -0.36 -4.96
N SER A 90 17.80 0.01 -4.51
CA SER A 90 17.20 1.31 -4.81
C SER A 90 16.19 1.72 -3.74
N ARG A 91 14.91 1.40 -3.94
CA ARG A 91 13.81 1.69 -3.01
C ARG A 91 12.74 0.60 -3.07
N ALA A 92 11.99 0.46 -1.98
CA ALA A 92 10.77 -0.31 -1.95
C ALA A 92 9.76 0.36 -1.02
N HIS A 93 8.47 0.26 -1.36
CA HIS A 93 7.41 0.68 -0.45
C HIS A 93 7.09 -0.45 0.52
N ALA A 94 6.77 -0.10 1.77
CA ALA A 94 6.53 -1.07 2.84
C ALA A 94 5.47 -2.13 2.49
N ASN A 95 4.44 -1.76 1.72
CA ASN A 95 3.35 -2.62 1.30
C ASN A 95 3.67 -3.56 0.12
N TRP A 96 4.86 -3.46 -0.48
CA TRP A 96 5.19 -4.33 -1.63
C TRP A 96 5.31 -5.81 -1.25
N ALA A 97 5.67 -6.09 -0.01
CA ALA A 97 5.70 -7.46 0.50
C ALA A 97 4.34 -7.98 1.02
N ALA A 98 3.26 -7.20 0.95
CA ALA A 98 1.97 -7.54 1.57
C ALA A 98 1.40 -8.89 1.09
N VAL A 99 1.64 -9.27 -0.16
CA VAL A 99 1.18 -10.57 -0.71
C VAL A 99 1.79 -11.76 0.03
N SER A 100 2.99 -11.62 0.60
CA SER A 100 3.64 -12.68 1.40
C SER A 100 2.88 -12.99 2.69
N TYR A 101 2.15 -12.00 3.21
CA TYR A 101 1.45 -12.12 4.49
C TYR A 101 0.18 -12.97 4.43
N VAL A 102 -0.31 -13.31 3.25
CA VAL A 102 -1.39 -14.30 3.10
C VAL A 102 -0.91 -15.66 3.61
N ALA A 103 0.21 -16.15 3.09
CA ALA A 103 0.81 -17.41 3.54
C ALA A 103 1.38 -17.30 4.96
N ALA A 104 2.03 -16.17 5.29
CA ALA A 104 2.61 -15.94 6.60
C ALA A 104 1.56 -15.94 7.72
N THR A 105 0.38 -15.38 7.50
CA THR A 105 -0.71 -15.37 8.50
C THR A 105 -1.13 -16.79 8.85
N VAL A 106 -1.34 -17.64 7.84
CA VAL A 106 -1.70 -19.04 8.06
C VAL A 106 -0.59 -19.77 8.82
N LEU A 107 0.66 -19.63 8.37
CA LEU A 107 1.83 -20.25 8.98
C LEU A 107 2.00 -19.86 10.44
N VAL A 108 2.02 -18.56 10.72
CA VAL A 108 2.25 -18.02 12.07
C VAL A 108 1.11 -18.43 13.01
N THR A 109 -0.14 -18.29 12.57
CA THR A 109 -1.30 -18.65 13.39
C THR A 109 -1.32 -20.14 13.69
N ALA A 110 -1.09 -20.99 12.69
CA ALA A 110 -1.03 -22.45 12.89
C ALA A 110 0.12 -22.85 13.83
N THR A 111 1.30 -22.24 13.67
CA THR A 111 2.46 -22.54 14.54
C THR A 111 2.19 -22.06 15.97
N MET A 112 1.71 -20.84 16.17
CA MET A 112 1.38 -20.30 17.50
C MET A 112 0.30 -21.13 18.20
N SER A 113 -0.68 -21.65 17.44
CA SER A 113 -1.71 -22.53 17.97
C SER A 113 -1.15 -23.88 18.42
N ARG A 114 -0.28 -24.49 17.64
CA ARG A 114 0.40 -25.77 17.99
C ARG A 114 1.37 -25.60 19.17
N ASP A 115 2.11 -24.51 19.21
CA ASP A 115 3.06 -24.20 20.29
C ASP A 115 2.34 -23.68 21.56
N VAL A 116 0.99 -23.70 21.60
CA VAL A 116 0.14 -23.21 22.71
C VAL A 116 0.44 -21.74 23.07
N ALA A 117 0.90 -20.95 22.11
CA ALA A 117 1.25 -19.53 22.30
C ALA A 117 0.04 -18.59 22.20
N TRP A 118 -1.10 -19.02 22.73
CA TRP A 118 -2.37 -18.29 22.64
C TRP A 118 -2.33 -16.89 23.23
N GLY A 119 -1.50 -16.65 24.26
CA GLY A 119 -1.32 -15.32 24.86
C GLY A 119 -0.76 -14.32 23.83
N TRP A 120 0.25 -14.72 23.06
CA TRP A 120 0.84 -13.89 22.02
C TRP A 120 -0.14 -13.64 20.86
N LEU A 121 -0.89 -14.68 20.45
CA LEU A 121 -1.89 -14.52 19.39
C LEU A 121 -3.00 -13.56 19.80
N LYS A 122 -3.55 -13.71 21.02
CA LYS A 122 -4.55 -12.79 21.57
C LYS A 122 -3.98 -11.37 21.73
N GLY A 123 -2.74 -11.24 22.21
CA GLY A 123 -2.04 -9.96 22.30
C GLY A 123 -1.87 -9.28 20.93
N SER A 124 -1.55 -10.06 19.89
CA SER A 124 -1.48 -9.56 18.53
C SER A 124 -2.83 -9.04 18.02
N LEU A 125 -3.91 -9.82 18.23
CA LEU A 125 -5.26 -9.41 17.83
C LEU A 125 -5.71 -8.14 18.57
N ALA A 126 -5.47 -8.07 19.88
CA ALA A 126 -5.77 -6.88 20.66
C ALA A 126 -5.00 -5.65 20.17
N LEU A 127 -3.70 -5.80 19.89
CA LEU A 127 -2.88 -4.72 19.34
C LEU A 127 -3.43 -4.22 17.99
N HIS A 128 -3.75 -5.15 17.08
CA HIS A 128 -4.33 -4.77 15.79
C HIS A 128 -5.69 -4.09 15.94
N ALA A 129 -6.54 -4.55 16.85
CA ALA A 129 -7.83 -3.93 17.13
C ALA A 129 -7.66 -2.50 17.65
N VAL A 130 -6.70 -2.26 18.56
CA VAL A 130 -6.37 -0.93 19.07
C VAL A 130 -5.86 -0.03 17.95
N VAL A 131 -4.93 -0.52 17.12
CA VAL A 131 -4.40 0.26 15.97
C VAL A 131 -5.51 0.63 14.99
N ILE A 132 -6.39 -0.32 14.65
CA ILE A 132 -7.55 -0.06 13.79
C ILE A 132 -8.47 0.99 14.41
N ALA A 133 -8.79 0.86 15.70
CA ALA A 133 -9.63 1.82 16.42
C ALA A 133 -9.01 3.24 16.41
N LEU A 134 -7.70 3.34 16.64
CA LEU A 134 -6.97 4.62 16.58
C LEU A 134 -6.96 5.22 15.15
N LEU A 135 -6.80 4.39 14.12
CA LEU A 135 -6.86 4.85 12.74
C LEU A 135 -8.28 5.33 12.36
N ILE A 136 -9.31 4.58 12.75
CA ILE A 136 -10.70 5.01 12.54
C ILE A 136 -10.96 6.32 13.28
N PHE A 137 -10.60 6.40 14.55
CA PHE A 137 -10.74 7.63 15.34
C PHE A 137 -10.00 8.80 14.68
N GLY A 138 -8.74 8.61 14.29
CA GLY A 138 -7.92 9.65 13.65
C GLY A 138 -8.50 10.12 12.30
N THR A 139 -9.03 9.21 11.49
CA THR A 139 -9.65 9.56 10.20
C THR A 139 -11.00 10.26 10.36
N THR A 140 -11.80 9.85 11.34
CA THR A 140 -13.12 10.47 11.60
C THR A 140 -13.03 11.83 12.27
N THR A 141 -11.94 12.09 12.99
CA THR A 141 -11.67 13.37 13.67
C THR A 141 -10.62 14.23 12.93
N ALA A 142 -10.23 13.84 11.73
CA ALA A 142 -9.28 14.56 10.90
C ALA A 142 -9.68 16.03 10.74
N GLY A 143 -8.71 16.94 10.89
CA GLY A 143 -8.94 18.39 10.84
C GLY A 143 -9.52 19.02 12.11
N GLN A 144 -9.92 18.23 13.12
CA GLN A 144 -10.44 18.75 14.39
C GLN A 144 -9.35 18.94 15.44
N PHE A 145 -8.24 18.21 15.33
CA PHE A 145 -7.12 18.29 16.26
C PHE A 145 -5.85 18.74 15.55
N VAL A 146 -5.26 19.82 16.08
CA VAL A 146 -3.93 20.27 15.65
C VAL A 146 -2.88 19.59 16.51
N ILE A 147 -2.07 18.73 15.91
CA ILE A 147 -0.93 18.11 16.60
C ILE A 147 0.17 19.17 16.77
N PRO A 148 0.92 19.17 17.91
CA PRO A 148 2.08 20.03 18.06
C PRO A 148 3.04 19.90 16.87
N GLY A 149 3.30 21.01 16.17
CA GLY A 149 4.04 21.04 14.91
C GLY A 149 3.19 21.33 13.66
N GLY A 150 1.87 21.51 13.80
CA GLY A 150 0.97 22.04 12.77
C GLY A 150 0.67 21.10 11.60
N ARG A 151 0.98 19.82 11.70
CA ARG A 151 0.71 18.83 10.63
C ARG A 151 -0.34 17.83 11.12
N ASP A 152 -1.49 17.80 10.44
CA ASP A 152 -2.46 16.73 10.61
C ASP A 152 -1.99 15.50 9.81
N PRO A 153 -1.77 14.33 10.46
CA PRO A 153 -1.39 13.10 9.77
C PRO A 153 -2.42 12.64 8.72
N PHE A 154 -3.68 13.05 8.91
CA PHE A 154 -4.80 12.69 8.04
C PHE A 154 -5.18 13.80 7.06
N ALA A 155 -4.39 14.88 6.94
CA ALA A 155 -4.65 16.01 6.03
C ALA A 155 -4.94 15.56 4.59
N ARG A 156 -4.33 14.45 4.15
CA ARG A 156 -4.55 13.87 2.81
C ARG A 156 -5.94 13.28 2.59
N THR A 157 -6.71 13.09 3.66
CA THR A 157 -8.10 12.58 3.59
C THR A 157 -9.12 13.72 3.53
N LEU A 158 -8.69 14.95 3.73
CA LEU A 158 -9.55 16.13 3.86
C LEU A 158 -9.63 16.94 2.57
N GLY A 159 -10.73 17.71 2.46
CA GLY A 159 -10.90 18.75 1.43
C GLY A 159 -11.34 18.25 0.06
N TRP A 160 -11.50 16.96 -0.16
CA TRP A 160 -11.85 16.41 -1.48
C TRP A 160 -13.25 16.82 -1.94
N GLU A 161 -14.23 16.79 -1.05
CA GLU A 161 -15.59 17.22 -1.33
C GLU A 161 -15.64 18.72 -1.69
N ARG A 162 -14.96 19.54 -0.89
CA ARG A 162 -14.86 20.98 -1.17
C ARG A 162 -14.18 21.27 -2.51
N LEU A 163 -13.09 20.54 -2.82
CA LEU A 163 -12.43 20.66 -4.13
C LEU A 163 -13.40 20.32 -5.27
N ALA A 164 -14.22 19.28 -5.10
CA ALA A 164 -15.19 18.88 -6.10
C ALA A 164 -16.33 19.92 -6.23
N GLU A 165 -16.79 20.52 -5.13
CA GLU A 165 -17.79 21.58 -5.17
C GLU A 165 -17.29 22.83 -5.89
N GLU A 166 -16.07 23.26 -5.58
CA GLU A 166 -15.44 24.40 -6.28
C GLU A 166 -15.24 24.09 -7.77
N THR A 167 -14.82 22.88 -8.10
CA THR A 167 -14.71 22.42 -9.50
C THR A 167 -16.08 22.43 -10.19
N ARG A 168 -17.12 21.93 -9.54
CA ARG A 168 -18.50 21.95 -10.06
C ARG A 168 -18.98 23.37 -10.35
N LEU A 169 -18.69 24.30 -9.44
CA LEU A 169 -19.05 25.71 -9.63
C LEU A 169 -18.35 26.31 -10.85
N GLN A 170 -17.04 26.04 -11.02
CA GLN A 170 -16.27 26.53 -12.18
C GLN A 170 -16.82 25.95 -13.50
N LEU A 171 -17.11 24.65 -13.51
CA LEU A 171 -17.70 23.98 -14.68
C LEU A 171 -19.06 24.57 -15.05
N LYS A 172 -19.89 24.86 -14.06
CA LYS A 172 -21.17 25.49 -14.24
C LYS A 172 -21.03 26.93 -14.80
N THR A 173 -20.17 27.74 -14.17
CA THR A 173 -19.93 29.12 -14.59
C THR A 173 -19.44 29.20 -16.05
N ALA A 174 -18.51 28.32 -16.42
CA ALA A 174 -18.01 28.25 -17.78
C ALA A 174 -19.09 27.86 -18.79
N ARG A 175 -19.97 26.94 -18.42
CA ARG A 175 -21.13 26.57 -19.26
C ARG A 175 -22.12 27.71 -19.42
N ASP A 176 -22.46 28.37 -18.32
CA ASP A 176 -23.43 29.46 -18.30
C ASP A 176 -22.92 30.70 -19.07
N SER A 177 -21.60 30.89 -19.15
CA SER A 177 -20.93 31.92 -19.96
C SER A 177 -20.79 31.56 -21.46
N GLY A 178 -21.24 30.36 -21.86
CA GLY A 178 -21.20 29.91 -23.25
C GLY A 178 -19.84 29.38 -23.71
N VAL A 179 -18.88 29.20 -22.79
CA VAL A 179 -17.54 28.68 -23.06
C VAL A 179 -17.27 27.47 -22.16
N PRO A 180 -17.94 26.33 -22.39
CA PRO A 180 -17.77 25.14 -21.54
C PRO A 180 -16.34 24.55 -21.69
N PHE A 181 -15.81 24.05 -20.59
CA PHE A 181 -14.55 23.29 -20.64
C PHE A 181 -14.75 22.00 -21.43
N ALA A 182 -13.80 21.69 -22.31
CA ALA A 182 -13.81 20.44 -23.07
C ALA A 182 -13.32 19.25 -22.25
N ALA A 183 -12.39 19.45 -21.29
CA ALA A 183 -11.83 18.41 -20.47
C ALA A 183 -11.32 18.93 -19.12
N LEU A 184 -11.28 18.03 -18.12
CA LEU A 184 -10.53 18.22 -16.88
C LEU A 184 -9.21 17.46 -16.96
N VAL A 185 -8.10 18.14 -16.72
CA VAL A 185 -6.75 17.57 -16.77
C VAL A 185 -6.08 17.74 -15.41
N SER A 186 -5.48 16.69 -14.90
CA SER A 186 -4.65 16.73 -13.69
C SER A 186 -3.43 15.83 -13.86
N ASP A 187 -2.29 16.29 -13.39
CA ASP A 187 -1.05 15.53 -13.27
C ASP A 187 -1.04 14.63 -12.02
N ASN A 188 -1.95 14.88 -11.09
CA ASN A 188 -2.06 14.15 -9.85
C ASN A 188 -3.20 13.12 -9.90
N ARG A 189 -2.81 11.83 -9.88
CA ARG A 189 -3.75 10.71 -9.92
C ARG A 189 -4.78 10.75 -8.77
N ALA A 190 -4.40 11.21 -7.58
CA ALA A 190 -5.33 11.29 -6.45
C ALA A 190 -6.42 12.33 -6.73
N VAL A 191 -6.06 13.51 -7.23
CA VAL A 191 -7.01 14.57 -7.63
C VAL A 191 -7.98 14.04 -8.69
N SER A 192 -7.47 13.44 -9.77
CA SER A 192 -8.30 12.86 -10.83
C SER A 192 -9.28 11.82 -10.29
N SER A 193 -8.81 10.90 -9.42
CA SER A 193 -9.65 9.84 -8.86
C SER A 193 -10.75 10.40 -7.95
N GLN A 194 -10.43 11.39 -7.14
CA GLN A 194 -11.40 12.02 -6.24
C GLN A 194 -12.44 12.84 -7.01
N LEU A 195 -12.02 13.62 -7.99
CA LEU A 195 -12.96 14.36 -8.84
C LEU A 195 -13.88 13.41 -9.62
N LEU A 196 -13.37 12.29 -10.17
CA LEU A 196 -14.19 11.26 -10.81
C LEU A 196 -15.24 10.68 -9.84
N TYR A 197 -14.88 10.51 -8.57
CA TYR A 197 -15.80 9.99 -7.56
C TYR A 197 -16.87 11.01 -7.17
N TYR A 198 -16.46 12.23 -6.81
CA TYR A 198 -17.38 13.24 -6.28
C TYR A 198 -18.23 13.92 -7.36
N LEU A 199 -17.74 13.99 -8.60
CA LEU A 199 -18.48 14.56 -9.74
C LEU A 199 -19.25 13.49 -10.54
N ARG A 200 -19.28 12.23 -10.08
CA ARG A 200 -20.10 11.20 -10.73
C ARG A 200 -21.57 11.60 -10.73
N GLY A 201 -22.19 11.66 -11.83
CA GLY A 201 -23.61 12.07 -11.98
C GLY A 201 -23.80 13.54 -12.32
N ASP A 202 -22.75 14.35 -12.30
CA ASP A 202 -22.79 15.69 -12.90
C ASP A 202 -22.52 15.57 -14.42
N PRO A 203 -23.11 16.44 -15.25
CA PRO A 203 -22.77 16.55 -16.66
C PRO A 203 -21.34 17.16 -16.77
N THR A 204 -20.33 16.36 -16.53
CA THR A 204 -18.93 16.77 -16.58
C THR A 204 -18.36 16.57 -17.97
N PRO A 205 -17.40 17.42 -18.40
CA PRO A 205 -16.62 17.14 -19.59
C PRO A 205 -15.86 15.82 -19.44
N GLU A 206 -15.60 15.16 -20.54
CA GLU A 206 -14.86 13.90 -20.56
C GLU A 206 -13.52 14.06 -19.85
N PHE A 207 -13.21 13.15 -18.92
CA PHE A 207 -11.87 13.11 -18.33
C PHE A 207 -10.90 12.58 -19.39
N ALA A 208 -10.17 13.48 -20.02
CA ALA A 208 -9.15 13.10 -20.96
C ALA A 208 -8.05 12.33 -20.23
N ARG A 209 -7.93 11.02 -20.50
CA ARG A 209 -6.75 10.26 -20.13
C ARG A 209 -5.60 10.80 -20.95
N ARG A 210 -4.58 11.32 -20.31
CA ARG A 210 -3.32 11.61 -20.97
C ARG A 210 -2.72 10.26 -21.37
N THR A 211 -2.90 9.86 -22.61
CA THR A 211 -2.10 8.77 -23.21
C THR A 211 -0.69 9.34 -23.39
N ARG A 212 0.26 8.84 -22.63
CA ARG A 212 1.69 8.99 -22.91
C ARG A 212 2.11 7.93 -23.92
#